data_4e050fc965349907326bd9a1d9202b7c
#
_entry.id   4e050fc965349907326bd9a1d9202b7c
#
_cell.length_a   1.000
_cell.length_b   1.000
_cell.length_c   1.000
_cell.angle_alpha   90.00
_cell.angle_beta   90.00
_cell.angle_gamma   90.00
#
_symmetry.space_group_name_H-M   'P 1'
#
loop_
_entity.id
_entity.type
_entity.pdbx_description
1 polymer ?
#
loop_
_entity_poly.entity_id
_entity_poly.type
_entity_poly.pdbx_seq_one_letter_code
_entity_poly.pdbx_strand_id
1 'polypeptide(L)'
;MSDKNPPRGLTRRSLLAGGVAAVGLAASARVRAQPAVLDLDAARKEGKVVVYSNWQPNGIEPLLQRFREAVPGIQTEQIRLGSNPLIERFQTEFVAGRHLCDMLITFPDERVEQGVKNGWMTQWTPPEAGNFPPELIEHNMLYTLQHARECIIWNKNLVRPADAPKEWVDLFDPKWKGRVGMNPPWRSVSIQQICAYWEDLGIADAPEKLKANEVRFFEGSGGIIQAVIRGDVRIAELTDLPLNPLLEDGAPVGFVYPASGTTLSSNKAFVAAKAPHPNAAKVFMNWLMTAKGQEHLQNYCGLPVTRKGAPPLSKLPATSQLTKVVIGENILTPARQKAIVDKWRTVFGVR
;
A
#
# COMPACT_ATOMS: atom_id res chain seq x y z
N MET A 1 20.25 88.48 0.19
CA MET A 1 19.96 88.99 1.50
C MET A 1 19.76 87.84 2.41
N SER A 2 20.81 87.49 3.06
CA SER A 2 21.01 87.64 4.48
C SER A 2 20.15 86.68 5.31
N ASP A 3 20.57 85.88 6.14
CA ASP A 3 21.85 85.70 6.83
C ASP A 3 21.75 84.51 7.74
N LYS A 4 22.84 83.79 7.84
CA LYS A 4 23.45 83.30 9.05
C LYS A 4 22.88 82.06 9.84
N ASN A 5 23.70 81.15 9.75
CA ASN A 5 24.23 80.14 10.68
C ASN A 5 24.39 80.51 12.17
N PRO A 6 24.92 79.60 12.91
CA PRO A 6 24.42 78.66 13.92
C PRO A 6 24.88 79.11 15.33
N PRO A 7 25.16 78.39 16.38
CA PRO A 7 25.62 77.04 16.59
C PRO A 7 25.31 76.34 17.95
N ARG A 8 25.90 75.19 18.10
CA ARG A 8 26.42 74.58 19.36
C ARG A 8 25.35 73.92 20.27
N GLY A 9 25.54 72.78 20.78
CA GLY A 9 26.67 71.94 21.01
C GLY A 9 26.45 71.02 22.22
N LEU A 10 26.95 69.78 22.09
CA LEU A 10 27.41 68.91 23.19
C LEU A 10 26.45 68.67 24.37
N THR A 11 26.21 67.42 24.73
CA THR A 11 27.15 66.59 25.47
C THR A 11 26.63 65.11 25.55
N ARG A 12 27.59 64.22 25.50
CA ARG A 12 27.48 62.82 25.90
C ARG A 12 27.07 62.71 27.37
N ARG A 13 26.18 61.74 27.63
CA ARG A 13 26.40 60.67 28.64
C ARG A 13 25.13 59.87 28.88
N SER A 14 25.30 58.57 28.52
CA SER A 14 24.89 57.40 29.30
C SER A 14 23.42 57.25 29.70
N LEU A 15 22.83 56.22 29.12
CA LEU A 15 22.45 55.11 29.99
C LEU A 15 22.19 53.83 29.12
N LEU A 16 23.06 52.86 29.32
CA LEU A 16 22.87 51.47 28.99
C LEU A 16 21.59 50.96 29.68
N ALA A 17 20.61 50.53 28.91
CA ALA A 17 19.60 49.56 29.34
C ALA A 17 19.52 48.47 28.30
N GLY A 18 20.13 47.34 28.65
CA GLY A 18 20.15 46.13 27.82
C GLY A 18 18.75 45.55 27.65
N GLY A 19 18.27 45.61 26.43
CA GLY A 19 17.15 44.78 25.98
C GLY A 19 17.71 43.47 25.43
N VAL A 20 17.77 42.44 26.27
CA VAL A 20 17.98 41.05 25.80
C VAL A 20 16.74 40.68 25.02
N ALA A 21 16.83 40.71 23.70
CA ALA A 21 15.86 40.07 22.83
C ALA A 21 15.99 38.54 23.02
N ALA A 22 15.15 37.97 23.87
CA ALA A 22 14.96 36.56 23.97
C ALA A 22 14.33 36.11 22.65
N VAL A 23 15.17 35.61 21.72
CA VAL A 23 14.71 34.80 20.58
C VAL A 23 14.16 33.52 21.19
N GLY A 24 12.85 33.50 21.42
CA GLY A 24 12.12 32.29 21.77
C GLY A 24 12.19 31.33 20.60
N LEU A 25 13.09 30.35 20.65
CA LEU A 25 12.97 29.11 19.91
C LEU A 25 11.65 28.47 20.35
N ALA A 26 10.59 28.74 19.61
CA ALA A 26 9.38 27.92 19.63
C ALA A 26 9.77 26.54 19.11
N ALA A 27 10.27 25.70 20.02
CA ALA A 27 10.29 24.26 19.79
C ALA A 27 8.83 23.88 19.57
N SER A 28 8.47 23.63 18.31
CA SER A 28 7.22 22.99 17.96
C SER A 28 7.22 21.61 18.62
N ALA A 29 6.74 21.56 19.85
CA ALA A 29 6.42 20.33 20.54
C ALA A 29 5.42 19.59 19.61
N ARG A 30 5.89 18.59 18.86
CA ARG A 30 5.02 17.62 18.24
C ARG A 30 4.19 17.02 19.36
N VAL A 31 2.95 17.47 19.49
CA VAL A 31 1.99 16.88 20.40
C VAL A 31 1.85 15.42 19.94
N ARG A 32 2.53 14.55 20.66
CA ARG A 32 2.40 13.12 20.46
C ARG A 32 1.02 12.79 20.99
N ALA A 33 0.06 12.57 20.08
CA ALA A 33 -1.27 12.15 20.46
C ALA A 33 -1.14 10.93 21.41
N GLN A 34 -1.79 10.99 22.58
CA GLN A 34 -1.80 9.86 23.49
C GLN A 34 -2.53 8.70 22.81
N PRO A 35 -2.01 7.45 22.95
CA PRO A 35 -2.70 6.29 22.42
C PRO A 35 -4.11 6.21 22.96
N ALA A 36 -5.09 5.96 22.09
CA ALA A 36 -6.47 5.83 22.49
C ALA A 36 -6.69 4.51 23.29
N VAL A 37 -7.51 4.57 24.31
CA VAL A 37 -7.96 3.36 25.01
C VAL A 37 -8.97 2.62 24.11
N LEU A 38 -8.80 1.31 23.95
CA LEU A 38 -9.75 0.46 23.23
C LEU A 38 -10.89 0.04 24.16
N ASP A 39 -12.11 0.25 23.73
CA ASP A 39 -13.30 -0.21 24.45
C ASP A 39 -13.72 -1.60 23.93
N LEU A 40 -13.20 -2.65 24.57
CA LEU A 40 -13.47 -4.03 24.20
C LEU A 40 -14.93 -4.43 24.48
N ASP A 41 -15.56 -3.87 25.50
CA ASP A 41 -16.95 -4.19 25.82
C ASP A 41 -17.91 -3.57 24.82
N ALA A 42 -17.67 -2.32 24.42
CA ALA A 42 -18.39 -1.71 23.30
C ALA A 42 -18.18 -2.48 21.99
N ALA A 43 -16.96 -2.89 21.67
CA ALA A 43 -16.66 -3.68 20.50
C ALA A 43 -17.39 -5.04 20.48
N ARG A 44 -17.45 -5.72 21.62
CA ARG A 44 -18.20 -6.97 21.76
C ARG A 44 -19.72 -6.77 21.66
N LYS A 45 -20.24 -5.64 22.13
CA LYS A 45 -21.66 -5.26 21.95
C LYS A 45 -21.99 -4.97 20.48
N GLU A 46 -21.07 -4.39 19.73
CA GLU A 46 -21.19 -4.22 18.28
C GLU A 46 -21.18 -5.57 17.55
N GLY A 47 -20.46 -6.56 18.06
CA GLY A 47 -20.51 -7.97 17.72
C GLY A 47 -19.84 -8.36 16.42
N LYS A 48 -19.47 -7.42 15.55
CA LYS A 48 -18.79 -7.72 14.28
C LYS A 48 -17.96 -6.57 13.74
N VAL A 49 -17.10 -6.88 12.76
CA VAL A 49 -16.41 -5.92 11.92
C VAL A 49 -16.51 -6.31 10.44
N VAL A 50 -16.86 -5.36 9.59
CA VAL A 50 -16.95 -5.53 8.13
C VAL A 50 -15.72 -4.90 7.47
N VAL A 51 -14.87 -5.75 6.89
CA VAL A 51 -13.59 -5.36 6.29
C VAL A 51 -13.70 -5.35 4.76
N TYR A 52 -13.51 -4.20 4.16
CA TYR A 52 -13.31 -4.10 2.72
C TYR A 52 -11.83 -4.24 2.42
N SER A 53 -11.44 -5.27 1.66
CA SER A 53 -10.01 -5.49 1.39
C SER A 53 -9.72 -6.02 -0.01
N ASN A 54 -8.52 -5.74 -0.49
CA ASN A 54 -7.97 -6.33 -1.71
C ASN A 54 -7.22 -7.65 -1.45
N TRP A 55 -7.13 -8.10 -0.20
CA TRP A 55 -6.44 -9.33 0.17
C TRP A 55 -7.14 -10.58 -0.38
N GLN A 56 -6.35 -11.58 -0.75
CA GLN A 56 -6.89 -12.81 -1.30
C GLN A 56 -7.59 -13.65 -0.23
N PRO A 57 -8.69 -14.34 -0.57
CA PRO A 57 -9.48 -15.12 0.40
C PRO A 57 -8.67 -16.19 1.15
N ASN A 58 -7.76 -16.86 0.46
CA ASN A 58 -6.89 -17.89 1.05
C ASN A 58 -5.88 -17.34 2.06
N GLY A 59 -5.58 -16.04 2.03
CA GLY A 59 -4.72 -15.38 3.01
C GLY A 59 -5.51 -14.72 4.13
N ILE A 60 -6.57 -13.97 3.79
CA ILE A 60 -7.31 -13.21 4.79
C ILE A 60 -8.18 -14.09 5.68
N GLU A 61 -8.81 -15.15 5.19
CA GLU A 61 -9.71 -15.95 6.03
C GLU A 61 -8.98 -16.61 7.21
N PRO A 62 -7.81 -17.23 7.06
CA PRO A 62 -7.03 -17.67 8.21
C PRO A 62 -6.65 -16.52 9.16
N LEU A 63 -6.33 -15.34 8.65
CA LEU A 63 -6.02 -14.16 9.45
C LEU A 63 -7.23 -13.71 10.29
N LEU A 64 -8.42 -13.63 9.67
CA LEU A 64 -9.66 -13.29 10.36
C LEU A 64 -10.03 -14.34 11.41
N GLN A 65 -9.79 -15.62 11.15
CA GLN A 65 -9.96 -16.68 12.14
C GLN A 65 -9.07 -16.44 13.36
N ARG A 66 -7.79 -16.10 13.17
CA ARG A 66 -6.88 -15.79 14.29
C ARG A 66 -7.33 -14.58 15.09
N PHE A 67 -7.91 -13.59 14.43
CA PHE A 67 -8.51 -12.47 15.14
C PHE A 67 -9.70 -12.92 16.01
N ARG A 68 -10.64 -13.72 15.47
CA ARG A 68 -11.80 -14.24 16.23
C ARG A 68 -11.37 -15.07 17.43
N GLU A 69 -10.29 -15.84 17.30
CA GLU A 69 -9.69 -16.62 18.40
C GLU A 69 -9.05 -15.71 19.47
N ALA A 70 -8.34 -14.65 19.04
CA ALA A 70 -7.65 -13.72 19.93
C ALA A 70 -8.62 -12.75 20.64
N VAL A 71 -9.73 -12.41 19.99
CA VAL A 71 -10.73 -11.44 20.49
C VAL A 71 -12.13 -12.05 20.38
N PRO A 72 -12.49 -12.99 21.27
CA PRO A 72 -13.81 -13.61 21.24
C PRO A 72 -14.94 -12.60 21.40
N GLY A 73 -16.06 -12.85 20.71
CA GLY A 73 -17.25 -12.00 20.75
C GLY A 73 -17.35 -11.00 19.59
N ILE A 74 -16.36 -10.94 18.70
CA ILE A 74 -16.40 -10.09 17.49
C ILE A 74 -16.31 -11.00 16.26
N GLN A 75 -17.37 -11.04 15.47
CA GLN A 75 -17.39 -11.72 14.17
C GLN A 75 -16.70 -10.87 13.08
N THR A 76 -16.30 -11.49 11.98
CA THR A 76 -15.66 -10.80 10.87
C THR A 76 -16.37 -11.10 9.56
N GLU A 77 -16.61 -10.07 8.77
CA GLU A 77 -17.11 -10.17 7.40
C GLU A 77 -16.11 -9.51 6.45
N GLN A 78 -15.88 -10.10 5.29
CA GLN A 78 -15.01 -9.52 4.27
C GLN A 78 -15.77 -9.27 2.98
N ILE A 79 -15.54 -8.09 2.38
CA ILE A 79 -15.85 -7.82 0.98
C ILE A 79 -14.54 -7.65 0.23
N ARG A 80 -14.30 -8.53 -0.74
CA ARG A 80 -13.07 -8.56 -1.53
C ARG A 80 -13.32 -8.05 -2.95
N LEU A 81 -12.57 -7.01 -3.34
CA LEU A 81 -12.46 -6.52 -4.72
C LEU A 81 -11.00 -6.14 -5.02
N GLY A 82 -10.67 -5.88 -6.28
CA GLY A 82 -9.42 -5.19 -6.62
C GLY A 82 -9.43 -3.75 -6.09
N SER A 83 -8.25 -3.13 -5.97
CA SER A 83 -8.12 -1.80 -5.32
C SER A 83 -9.05 -0.75 -5.92
N ASN A 84 -9.07 -0.59 -7.24
CA ASN A 84 -9.90 0.43 -7.89
C ASN A 84 -11.40 0.23 -7.66
N PRO A 85 -12.00 -0.94 -7.94
CA PRO A 85 -13.42 -1.15 -7.69
C PRO A 85 -13.77 -1.16 -6.20
N LEU A 86 -12.82 -1.48 -5.31
CA LEU A 86 -13.04 -1.41 -3.87
C LEU A 86 -13.19 0.03 -3.39
N ILE A 87 -12.28 0.91 -3.83
CA ILE A 87 -12.31 2.35 -3.50
C ILE A 87 -13.57 2.99 -4.10
N GLU A 88 -13.91 2.67 -5.35
CA GLU A 88 -15.12 3.16 -6.02
C GLU A 88 -16.38 2.75 -5.27
N ARG A 89 -16.48 1.50 -4.84
CA ARG A 89 -17.60 1.00 -4.05
C ARG A 89 -17.72 1.76 -2.74
N PHE A 90 -16.62 1.87 -1.97
CA PHE A 90 -16.61 2.60 -0.72
C PHE A 90 -17.04 4.06 -0.90
N GLN A 91 -16.50 4.74 -1.91
CA GLN A 91 -16.84 6.13 -2.23
C GLN A 91 -18.32 6.28 -2.55
N THR A 92 -18.85 5.42 -3.43
CA THR A 92 -20.25 5.45 -3.84
C THR A 92 -21.19 5.23 -2.65
N GLU A 93 -20.89 4.25 -1.82
CA GLU A 93 -21.66 3.95 -0.61
C GLU A 93 -21.58 5.10 0.40
N PHE A 94 -20.40 5.68 0.61
CA PHE A 94 -20.19 6.80 1.52
C PHE A 94 -20.97 8.05 1.10
N VAL A 95 -20.89 8.43 -0.19
CA VAL A 95 -21.63 9.59 -0.74
C VAL A 95 -23.13 9.37 -0.69
N ALA A 96 -23.59 8.14 -0.90
CA ALA A 96 -25.01 7.79 -0.81
C ALA A 96 -25.53 7.67 0.64
N GLY A 97 -24.67 7.92 1.67
CA GLY A 97 -25.06 7.78 3.08
C GLY A 97 -25.24 6.33 3.53
N ARG A 98 -24.82 5.36 2.74
CA ARG A 98 -24.86 3.93 3.05
C ARG A 98 -23.51 3.50 3.62
N HIS A 99 -23.39 3.52 4.91
CA HIS A 99 -22.14 3.20 5.60
C HIS A 99 -22.11 1.71 5.97
N LEU A 100 -21.54 0.89 5.08
CA LEU A 100 -21.50 -0.57 5.21
C LEU A 100 -20.11 -1.08 5.61
N CYS A 101 -19.07 -0.27 5.42
CA CYS A 101 -17.69 -0.60 5.68
C CYS A 101 -17.26 -0.07 7.04
N ASP A 102 -16.64 -0.93 7.87
CA ASP A 102 -16.03 -0.51 9.11
C ASP A 102 -14.55 -0.15 8.92
N MET A 103 -13.85 -0.93 8.11
CA MET A 103 -12.43 -0.75 7.83
C MET A 103 -12.13 -1.06 6.38
N LEU A 104 -11.35 -0.20 5.72
CA LEU A 104 -10.87 -0.42 4.36
C LEU A 104 -9.37 -0.66 4.36
N ILE A 105 -8.93 -1.68 3.58
CA ILE A 105 -7.52 -2.06 3.39
C ILE A 105 -7.27 -2.20 1.90
N THR A 106 -6.39 -1.35 1.33
CA THR A 106 -6.15 -1.33 -0.11
C THR A 106 -4.80 -0.70 -0.47
N PHE A 107 -4.38 -0.89 -1.72
CA PHE A 107 -3.41 0.02 -2.35
C PHE A 107 -4.14 1.31 -2.69
N PRO A 108 -3.76 2.45 -2.08
CA PRO A 108 -4.48 3.71 -2.27
C PRO A 108 -4.22 4.31 -3.65
N ASP A 109 -5.19 5.09 -4.11
CA ASP A 109 -5.04 6.05 -5.17
C ASP A 109 -5.43 7.46 -4.66
N GLU A 110 -5.41 8.46 -5.55
CA GLU A 110 -5.76 9.84 -5.20
C GLU A 110 -7.11 9.98 -4.46
N ARG A 111 -8.08 9.12 -4.76
CA ARG A 111 -9.41 9.17 -4.10
C ARG A 111 -9.29 8.91 -2.60
N VAL A 112 -8.38 8.03 -2.19
CA VAL A 112 -8.11 7.75 -0.76
C VAL A 112 -7.45 8.96 -0.12
N GLU A 113 -6.49 9.61 -0.80
CA GLU A 113 -5.87 10.84 -0.32
C GLU A 113 -6.89 11.99 -0.20
N GLN A 114 -7.77 12.12 -1.18
CA GLN A 114 -8.89 13.07 -1.10
C GLN A 114 -9.87 12.69 0.01
N GLY A 115 -10.03 11.42 0.31
CA GLY A 115 -10.86 10.89 1.38
C GLY A 115 -10.49 11.44 2.76
N VAL A 116 -9.21 11.74 3.00
CA VAL A 116 -8.77 12.44 4.23
C VAL A 116 -9.50 13.78 4.37
N LYS A 117 -9.54 14.57 3.29
CA LYS A 117 -10.21 15.89 3.27
C LYS A 117 -11.73 15.76 3.27
N ASN A 118 -12.25 14.70 2.68
CA ASN A 118 -13.68 14.45 2.55
C ASN A 118 -14.29 13.75 3.78
N GLY A 119 -13.50 13.52 4.83
CA GLY A 119 -14.00 12.94 6.07
C GLY A 119 -14.35 11.47 5.99
N TRP A 120 -13.64 10.69 5.15
CA TRP A 120 -13.86 9.26 5.02
C TRP A 120 -13.34 8.46 6.20
N MET A 121 -12.37 9.01 6.94
CA MET A 121 -11.55 8.28 7.89
C MET A 121 -11.72 8.81 9.30
N THR A 122 -11.71 7.91 10.28
CA THR A 122 -11.65 8.26 11.70
C THR A 122 -10.25 8.66 12.09
N GLN A 123 -10.10 9.86 12.64
CA GLN A 123 -8.85 10.30 13.25
C GLN A 123 -8.71 9.67 14.64
N TRP A 124 -7.69 8.85 14.83
CA TRP A 124 -7.36 8.26 16.13
C TRP A 124 -5.95 7.69 16.09
N THR A 125 -5.36 7.39 17.24
CA THR A 125 -4.01 6.80 17.31
C THR A 125 -4.13 5.42 17.96
N PRO A 126 -3.92 4.32 17.22
CA PRO A 126 -3.89 2.99 17.79
C PRO A 126 -2.86 2.88 18.92
N PRO A 127 -3.11 2.12 19.99
CA PRO A 127 -2.10 1.83 21.02
C PRO A 127 -0.77 1.31 20.44
N GLU A 128 -0.84 0.51 19.38
CA GLU A 128 0.33 -0.08 18.73
C GLU A 128 1.08 0.86 17.76
N ALA A 129 0.58 2.06 17.49
CA ALA A 129 1.15 2.98 16.49
C ALA A 129 2.63 3.33 16.74
N GLY A 130 3.05 3.43 18.01
CA GLY A 130 4.44 3.72 18.37
C GLY A 130 5.47 2.67 17.90
N ASN A 131 5.00 1.46 17.56
CA ASN A 131 5.82 0.36 17.05
C ASN A 131 6.02 0.41 15.53
N PHE A 132 5.49 1.43 14.85
CA PHE A 132 5.65 1.64 13.41
C PHE A 132 6.53 2.86 13.15
N PRO A 133 7.23 2.91 12.01
CA PRO A 133 7.87 4.13 11.54
C PRO A 133 6.85 5.27 11.38
N PRO A 134 7.14 6.48 11.87
CA PRO A 134 6.17 7.59 11.82
C PRO A 134 5.70 7.96 10.41
N GLU A 135 6.57 7.79 9.41
CA GLU A 135 6.31 8.04 7.99
C GLU A 135 5.24 7.11 7.40
N LEU A 136 4.94 6.01 8.07
CA LEU A 136 3.92 5.04 7.66
C LEU A 136 2.54 5.31 8.29
N ILE A 137 2.42 6.41 9.03
CA ILE A 137 1.18 6.85 9.69
C ILE A 137 0.86 8.25 9.20
N GLU A 138 -0.14 8.37 8.36
CA GLU A 138 -0.53 9.62 7.73
C GLU A 138 -1.75 10.22 8.45
N HIS A 139 -1.63 11.46 8.93
CA HIS A 139 -2.69 12.23 9.58
C HIS A 139 -3.33 11.56 10.82
N ASN A 140 -2.73 10.51 11.40
CA ASN A 140 -3.36 9.61 12.38
C ASN A 140 -4.71 9.03 11.89
N MET A 141 -4.80 8.75 10.61
CA MET A 141 -5.99 8.22 9.95
C MET A 141 -5.68 7.04 9.03
N LEU A 142 -4.57 7.10 8.32
CA LEU A 142 -4.18 6.13 7.29
C LEU A 142 -2.88 5.45 7.70
N TYR A 143 -2.89 4.13 7.77
CA TYR A 143 -1.80 3.31 8.32
C TYR A 143 -1.30 2.33 7.28
N THR A 144 -0.01 2.41 6.94
CA THR A 144 0.63 1.40 6.10
C THR A 144 0.89 0.15 6.92
N LEU A 145 0.16 -0.92 6.64
CA LEU A 145 0.30 -2.20 7.33
C LEU A 145 1.37 -3.09 6.71
N GLN A 146 1.62 -2.93 5.43
CA GLN A 146 2.50 -3.78 4.65
C GLN A 146 2.91 -3.12 3.35
N HIS A 147 4.02 -3.59 2.81
CA HIS A 147 4.47 -3.25 1.47
C HIS A 147 4.35 -4.46 0.53
N ALA A 148 4.15 -4.19 -0.74
CA ALA A 148 4.20 -5.16 -1.81
C ALA A 148 5.22 -4.72 -2.84
N ARG A 149 5.91 -5.68 -3.44
CA ARG A 149 6.88 -5.43 -4.52
C ARG A 149 6.45 -6.23 -5.73
N GLU A 150 6.61 -5.64 -6.90
CA GLU A 150 6.31 -6.37 -8.14
C GLU A 150 7.50 -7.23 -8.55
N CYS A 151 7.22 -8.40 -9.09
CA CYS A 151 8.22 -9.36 -9.53
C CYS A 151 7.74 -10.16 -10.74
N ILE A 152 8.66 -10.87 -11.36
CA ILE A 152 8.34 -11.86 -12.37
C ILE A 152 8.44 -13.24 -11.73
N ILE A 153 7.43 -14.08 -11.97
CA ILE A 153 7.44 -15.50 -11.59
C ILE A 153 7.39 -16.41 -12.80
N TRP A 154 7.84 -17.63 -12.61
CA TRP A 154 7.73 -18.68 -13.65
C TRP A 154 7.57 -20.07 -13.07
N ASN A 155 7.07 -21.00 -13.88
CA ASN A 155 6.99 -22.42 -13.54
C ASN A 155 8.36 -23.09 -13.76
N LYS A 156 9.02 -23.52 -12.67
CA LYS A 156 10.35 -24.17 -12.72
C LYS A 156 10.37 -25.50 -13.48
N ASN A 157 9.23 -26.18 -13.59
CA ASN A 157 9.13 -27.44 -14.34
C ASN A 157 9.01 -27.24 -15.85
N LEU A 158 8.57 -26.03 -16.29
CA LEU A 158 8.29 -25.73 -17.70
C LEU A 158 9.25 -24.70 -18.32
N VAL A 159 9.97 -23.95 -17.47
CA VAL A 159 10.95 -22.94 -17.89
C VAL A 159 12.32 -23.36 -17.38
N ARG A 160 13.23 -23.66 -18.30
CA ARG A 160 14.59 -24.06 -17.97
C ARG A 160 15.33 -22.88 -17.29
N PRO A 161 16.28 -23.12 -16.40
CA PRO A 161 17.03 -22.04 -15.74
C PRO A 161 17.68 -21.03 -16.71
N ALA A 162 18.16 -21.52 -17.87
CA ALA A 162 18.77 -20.66 -18.89
C ALA A 162 17.75 -19.73 -19.59
N ASP A 163 16.47 -20.11 -19.64
CA ASP A 163 15.38 -19.38 -20.28
C ASP A 163 14.59 -18.52 -19.28
N ALA A 164 14.86 -18.65 -17.98
CA ALA A 164 14.16 -17.91 -16.93
C ALA A 164 14.30 -16.40 -17.13
N PRO A 165 13.21 -15.63 -16.94
CA PRO A 165 13.25 -14.19 -17.08
C PRO A 165 14.20 -13.56 -16.04
N LYS A 166 14.86 -12.47 -16.40
CA LYS A 166 15.79 -11.72 -15.55
C LYS A 166 15.43 -10.23 -15.45
N GLU A 167 14.82 -9.70 -16.51
CA GLU A 167 14.45 -8.30 -16.65
C GLU A 167 13.00 -8.15 -17.08
N TRP A 168 12.43 -6.97 -16.86
CA TRP A 168 11.04 -6.69 -17.26
C TRP A 168 10.80 -6.91 -18.74
N VAL A 169 11.79 -6.57 -19.57
CA VAL A 169 11.68 -6.77 -21.03
C VAL A 169 11.48 -8.23 -21.44
N ASP A 170 11.86 -9.17 -20.60
CA ASP A 170 11.69 -10.60 -20.89
C ASP A 170 10.22 -11.03 -20.90
N LEU A 171 9.32 -10.29 -20.22
CA LEU A 171 7.87 -10.54 -20.30
C LEU A 171 7.29 -10.31 -21.69
N PHE A 172 7.96 -9.47 -22.48
CA PHE A 172 7.49 -9.04 -23.79
C PHE A 172 8.12 -9.86 -24.94
N ASP A 173 9.01 -10.81 -24.63
CA ASP A 173 9.65 -11.67 -25.63
C ASP A 173 8.59 -12.52 -26.35
N PRO A 174 8.54 -12.51 -27.71
CA PRO A 174 7.59 -13.32 -28.48
C PRO A 174 7.64 -14.81 -28.20
N LYS A 175 8.73 -15.35 -27.65
CA LYS A 175 8.81 -16.77 -27.23
C LYS A 175 7.75 -17.15 -26.20
N TRP A 176 7.18 -16.19 -25.49
CA TRP A 176 6.15 -16.38 -24.48
C TRP A 176 4.73 -16.18 -25.00
N LYS A 177 4.52 -16.08 -26.30
CA LYS A 177 3.18 -15.88 -26.87
C LYS A 177 2.17 -16.89 -26.34
N GLY A 178 1.03 -16.41 -25.81
CA GLY A 178 0.00 -17.19 -25.14
C GLY A 178 0.40 -17.78 -23.78
N ARG A 179 1.56 -17.38 -23.22
CA ARG A 179 2.15 -17.97 -22.01
C ARG A 179 2.46 -16.95 -20.91
N VAL A 180 2.05 -15.69 -21.07
CA VAL A 180 2.24 -14.61 -20.08
C VAL A 180 0.95 -14.39 -19.32
N GLY A 181 1.07 -14.25 -17.99
CA GLY A 181 -0.03 -13.87 -17.11
C GLY A 181 0.23 -12.56 -16.39
N MET A 182 -0.82 -11.78 -16.12
CA MET A 182 -0.76 -10.60 -15.24
C MET A 182 -2.14 -10.19 -14.73
N ASN A 183 -2.18 -9.30 -13.75
CA ASN A 183 -3.41 -8.61 -13.38
C ASN A 183 -3.71 -7.48 -14.37
N PRO A 184 -5.00 -7.19 -14.67
CA PRO A 184 -5.32 -6.07 -15.54
C PRO A 184 -5.06 -4.73 -14.85
N PRO A 185 -4.34 -3.77 -15.49
CA PRO A 185 -4.02 -2.47 -14.90
C PRO A 185 -5.25 -1.64 -14.50
N TRP A 186 -6.37 -1.79 -15.19
CA TRP A 186 -7.61 -1.06 -14.84
C TRP A 186 -8.30 -1.55 -13.57
N ARG A 187 -7.75 -2.56 -12.86
CA ARG A 187 -8.32 -3.11 -11.61
C ARG A 187 -7.41 -3.01 -10.40
N SER A 188 -6.13 -2.72 -10.59
CA SER A 188 -5.15 -2.72 -9.50
C SER A 188 -4.22 -1.51 -9.58
N VAL A 189 -4.15 -0.76 -8.48
CA VAL A 189 -3.27 0.41 -8.36
C VAL A 189 -1.79 -0.01 -8.40
N SER A 190 -1.40 -1.12 -7.75
CA SER A 190 0.00 -1.58 -7.77
C SER A 190 0.46 -1.94 -9.18
N ILE A 191 -0.43 -2.52 -9.99
CA ILE A 191 -0.13 -2.81 -11.40
C ILE A 191 -0.02 -1.52 -12.22
N GLN A 192 -0.77 -0.49 -11.91
CA GLN A 192 -0.60 0.82 -12.55
C GLN A 192 0.76 1.44 -12.21
N GLN A 193 1.23 1.24 -10.97
CA GLN A 193 2.54 1.69 -10.53
C GLN A 193 3.69 1.00 -11.29
N ILE A 194 3.62 -0.32 -11.47
CA ILE A 194 4.63 -1.01 -12.29
C ILE A 194 4.54 -0.64 -13.76
N CYS A 195 3.34 -0.43 -14.31
CA CYS A 195 3.18 0.07 -15.68
C CYS A 195 3.81 1.46 -15.84
N ALA A 196 3.63 2.35 -14.85
CA ALA A 196 4.30 3.65 -14.83
C ALA A 196 5.83 3.46 -14.81
N TYR A 197 6.33 2.55 -13.99
CA TYR A 197 7.76 2.28 -13.93
C TYR A 197 8.32 1.70 -15.24
N TRP A 198 7.58 0.84 -15.93
CA TRP A 198 7.96 0.37 -17.27
C TRP A 198 8.10 1.52 -18.28
N GLU A 199 7.22 2.53 -18.24
CA GLU A 199 7.37 3.73 -19.06
C GLU A 199 8.66 4.48 -18.72
N ASP A 200 9.00 4.62 -17.42
CA ASP A 200 10.25 5.26 -16.97
C ASP A 200 11.50 4.47 -17.40
N LEU A 201 11.37 3.17 -17.60
CA LEU A 201 12.41 2.31 -18.18
C LEU A 201 12.45 2.33 -19.72
N GLY A 202 11.62 3.15 -20.36
CA GLY A 202 11.53 3.23 -21.83
C GLY A 202 10.67 2.13 -22.47
N ILE A 203 9.88 1.39 -21.68
CA ILE A 203 8.99 0.31 -22.15
C ILE A 203 7.54 0.84 -22.25
N ALA A 204 7.36 1.99 -22.87
CA ALA A 204 6.05 2.60 -23.00
C ALA A 204 5.10 1.81 -23.92
N ASP A 205 5.61 0.93 -24.78
CA ASP A 205 4.86 0.05 -25.67
C ASP A 205 4.51 -1.32 -25.05
N ALA A 206 4.62 -1.44 -23.71
CA ALA A 206 4.28 -2.65 -22.97
C ALA A 206 2.87 -3.22 -23.30
N PRO A 207 1.79 -2.41 -23.33
CA PRO A 207 0.46 -2.94 -23.62
C PRO A 207 0.36 -3.53 -25.02
N GLU A 208 0.96 -2.87 -26.03
CA GLU A 208 0.98 -3.37 -27.43
C GLU A 208 1.74 -4.69 -27.53
N LYS A 209 2.90 -4.81 -26.89
CA LYS A 209 3.73 -6.02 -26.87
C LYS A 209 3.01 -7.17 -26.14
N LEU A 210 2.39 -6.89 -24.99
CA LEU A 210 1.64 -7.90 -24.26
C LEU A 210 0.38 -8.35 -24.99
N LYS A 211 -0.29 -7.46 -25.73
CA LYS A 211 -1.38 -7.83 -26.62
C LYS A 211 -0.90 -8.73 -27.74
N ALA A 212 0.23 -8.41 -28.37
CA ALA A 212 0.84 -9.26 -29.42
C ALA A 212 1.25 -10.64 -28.87
N ASN A 213 1.67 -10.68 -27.59
CA ASN A 213 1.96 -11.91 -26.86
C ASN A 213 0.71 -12.61 -26.29
N GLU A 214 -0.49 -12.15 -26.62
CA GLU A 214 -1.75 -12.79 -26.15
C GLU A 214 -1.76 -12.97 -24.63
N VAL A 215 -1.35 -11.92 -23.89
CA VAL A 215 -1.31 -11.95 -22.41
C VAL A 215 -2.67 -12.36 -21.84
N ARG A 216 -2.65 -13.20 -20.81
CA ARG A 216 -3.85 -13.64 -20.10
C ARG A 216 -4.02 -12.84 -18.82
N PHE A 217 -5.17 -12.19 -18.69
CA PHE A 217 -5.51 -11.43 -17.47
C PHE A 217 -6.22 -12.32 -16.45
N PHE A 218 -5.87 -12.11 -15.20
CA PHE A 218 -6.43 -12.80 -14.04
C PHE A 218 -6.89 -11.81 -12.99
N GLU A 219 -7.90 -12.17 -12.21
CA GLU A 219 -8.33 -11.38 -11.07
C GLU A 219 -7.54 -11.75 -9.81
N GLY A 220 -6.45 -11.02 -9.57
CA GLY A 220 -5.60 -11.17 -8.40
C GLY A 220 -4.54 -12.26 -8.52
N SER A 221 -3.54 -12.14 -7.66
CA SER A 221 -2.33 -12.98 -7.69
C SER A 221 -2.62 -14.47 -7.50
N GLY A 222 -3.68 -14.83 -6.77
CA GLY A 222 -4.02 -16.25 -6.58
C GLY A 222 -4.34 -16.98 -7.89
N GLY A 223 -5.12 -16.34 -8.78
CA GLY A 223 -5.43 -16.90 -10.11
C GLY A 223 -4.19 -17.06 -10.98
N ILE A 224 -3.30 -16.05 -10.95
CA ILE A 224 -2.02 -16.07 -11.68
C ILE A 224 -1.15 -17.23 -11.20
N ILE A 225 -0.96 -17.38 -9.89
CA ILE A 225 -0.12 -18.43 -9.30
C ILE A 225 -0.63 -19.81 -9.69
N GLN A 226 -1.93 -20.05 -9.58
CA GLN A 226 -2.52 -21.31 -9.98
C GLN A 226 -2.32 -21.58 -11.47
N ALA A 227 -2.47 -20.56 -12.31
CA ALA A 227 -2.22 -20.69 -13.74
C ALA A 227 -0.75 -20.99 -14.07
N VAL A 228 0.19 -20.38 -13.34
CA VAL A 228 1.63 -20.70 -13.47
C VAL A 228 1.92 -22.11 -13.00
N ILE A 229 1.42 -22.55 -11.84
CA ILE A 229 1.66 -23.90 -11.30
C ILE A 229 1.12 -24.96 -12.24
N ARG A 230 -0.10 -24.80 -12.79
CA ARG A 230 -0.69 -25.74 -13.76
C ARG A 230 -0.03 -25.68 -15.14
N GLY A 231 0.74 -24.62 -15.43
CA GLY A 231 1.34 -24.41 -16.76
C GLY A 231 0.40 -23.79 -17.79
N ASP A 232 -0.74 -23.25 -17.38
CA ASP A 232 -1.66 -22.49 -18.25
C ASP A 232 -0.94 -21.25 -18.81
N VAL A 233 -0.10 -20.62 -18.00
CA VAL A 233 0.92 -19.65 -18.39
C VAL A 233 2.28 -20.11 -17.85
N ARG A 234 3.37 -19.69 -18.46
CA ARG A 234 4.72 -20.10 -18.06
C ARG A 234 5.42 -19.07 -17.19
N ILE A 235 5.16 -17.80 -17.49
CA ILE A 235 5.69 -16.66 -16.76
C ILE A 235 4.57 -15.70 -16.43
N ALA A 236 4.74 -14.90 -15.38
CA ALA A 236 3.76 -13.90 -15.02
C ALA A 236 4.40 -12.74 -14.26
N GLU A 237 3.78 -11.58 -14.37
CA GLU A 237 3.99 -10.44 -13.49
C GLU A 237 2.97 -10.48 -12.36
N LEU A 238 3.40 -10.23 -11.11
CA LEU A 238 2.53 -10.06 -9.96
C LEU A 238 3.24 -9.42 -8.77
N THR A 239 2.46 -8.99 -7.78
CA THR A 239 2.99 -8.62 -6.47
C THR A 239 3.52 -9.84 -5.72
N ASP A 240 4.59 -9.69 -4.96
CA ASP A 240 5.24 -10.75 -4.17
C ASP A 240 4.44 -11.21 -2.93
N LEU A 241 3.28 -10.61 -2.70
CA LEU A 241 2.44 -10.83 -1.53
C LEU A 241 2.23 -12.30 -1.15
N PRO A 242 1.87 -13.20 -2.09
CA PRO A 242 1.60 -14.60 -1.77
C PRO A 242 2.80 -15.51 -1.91
N LEU A 243 3.99 -14.99 -2.27
CA LEU A 243 5.10 -15.88 -2.67
C LEU A 243 5.77 -16.58 -1.48
N ASN A 244 5.93 -15.89 -0.33
CA ASN A 244 6.70 -16.48 0.77
C ASN A 244 6.10 -17.81 1.26
N PRO A 245 4.82 -17.91 1.66
CA PRO A 245 4.24 -19.18 2.08
C PRO A 245 4.24 -20.21 0.94
N LEU A 246 3.97 -19.78 -0.29
CA LEU A 246 4.00 -20.67 -1.45
C LEU A 246 5.36 -21.35 -1.66
N LEU A 247 6.45 -20.59 -1.47
CA LEU A 247 7.81 -21.11 -1.59
C LEU A 247 8.22 -21.96 -0.37
N GLU A 248 7.68 -21.66 0.81
CA GLU A 248 7.84 -22.52 1.99
C GLU A 248 7.19 -23.88 1.79
N ASP A 249 6.03 -23.93 1.17
CA ASP A 249 5.31 -25.15 0.79
C ASP A 249 5.95 -25.91 -0.39
N GLY A 250 7.06 -25.42 -0.94
CA GLY A 250 7.82 -26.07 -1.99
C GLY A 250 7.18 -26.01 -3.37
N ALA A 251 6.31 -25.06 -3.64
CA ALA A 251 5.72 -24.89 -4.96
C ALA A 251 6.79 -24.73 -6.07
N PRO A 252 6.56 -25.29 -7.27
CA PRO A 252 7.52 -25.27 -8.37
C PRO A 252 7.58 -23.88 -9.05
N VAL A 253 7.66 -22.83 -8.26
CA VAL A 253 7.68 -21.44 -8.74
C VAL A 253 9.07 -20.85 -8.53
N GLY A 254 9.64 -20.28 -9.59
CA GLY A 254 10.79 -19.38 -9.54
C GLY A 254 10.32 -17.94 -9.56
N PHE A 255 11.14 -17.03 -9.04
CA PHE A 255 10.86 -15.59 -9.07
C PHE A 255 12.13 -14.78 -9.26
N VAL A 256 11.98 -13.54 -9.73
CA VAL A 256 13.06 -12.56 -9.82
C VAL A 256 12.50 -11.15 -9.59
N TYR A 257 13.26 -10.35 -8.86
CA TYR A 257 13.14 -8.89 -8.90
C TYR A 257 14.16 -8.41 -9.93
N PRO A 258 13.73 -7.82 -11.06
CA PRO A 258 14.64 -7.37 -12.10
C PRO A 258 15.73 -6.41 -11.57
N ALA A 259 16.94 -6.53 -12.11
CA ALA A 259 18.05 -5.67 -11.69
C ALA A 259 17.84 -4.20 -12.07
N SER A 260 17.05 -3.94 -13.13
CA SER A 260 16.55 -2.61 -13.49
C SER A 260 15.69 -1.97 -12.40
N GLY A 261 15.21 -2.76 -11.43
CA GLY A 261 14.44 -2.31 -10.27
C GLY A 261 12.98 -2.74 -10.29
N THR A 262 12.30 -2.48 -9.18
CA THR A 262 10.88 -2.78 -8.99
C THR A 262 10.16 -1.65 -8.25
N THR A 263 8.82 -1.67 -8.28
CA THR A 263 8.00 -0.77 -7.48
C THR A 263 7.70 -1.37 -6.10
N LEU A 264 7.64 -0.49 -5.11
CA LEU A 264 7.14 -0.74 -3.78
C LEU A 264 5.78 -0.06 -3.66
N SER A 265 4.75 -0.84 -3.42
CA SER A 265 3.38 -0.37 -3.20
C SER A 265 3.02 -0.50 -1.73
N SER A 266 2.41 0.53 -1.14
CA SER A 266 1.99 0.52 0.26
C SER A 266 0.54 0.04 0.36
N ASN A 267 0.30 -1.05 1.09
CA ASN A 267 -1.06 -1.47 1.41
C ASN A 267 -1.48 -0.77 2.71
N LYS A 268 -2.41 0.17 2.59
CA LYS A 268 -2.83 1.05 3.66
C LYS A 268 -4.22 0.70 4.17
N ALA A 269 -4.46 0.98 5.43
CA ALA A 269 -5.71 0.73 6.11
C ALA A 269 -6.23 1.96 6.84
N PHE A 270 -7.55 2.11 6.91
CA PHE A 270 -8.20 3.10 7.76
C PHE A 270 -9.53 2.59 8.31
N VAL A 271 -9.91 3.11 9.48
CA VAL A 271 -11.25 2.95 10.05
C VAL A 271 -12.16 4.00 9.43
N ALA A 272 -13.31 3.58 8.89
CA ALA A 272 -14.26 4.50 8.28
C ALA A 272 -14.85 5.46 9.31
N ALA A 273 -15.01 6.74 8.95
CA ALA A 273 -15.54 7.77 9.86
C ALA A 273 -17.00 7.53 10.28
N LYS A 274 -17.74 6.81 9.45
CA LYS A 274 -19.13 6.42 9.68
C LYS A 274 -19.29 4.90 9.81
N ALA A 275 -18.26 4.23 10.33
CA ALA A 275 -18.28 2.80 10.54
C ALA A 275 -19.52 2.40 11.37
N PRO A 276 -20.32 1.39 10.95
CA PRO A 276 -21.40 0.83 11.76
C PRO A 276 -20.91 0.24 13.10
N HIS A 277 -19.68 -0.28 13.11
CA HIS A 277 -19.07 -0.95 14.28
C HIS A 277 -17.71 -0.32 14.60
N PRO A 278 -17.67 0.95 15.04
CA PRO A 278 -16.43 1.73 15.12
C PRO A 278 -15.46 1.21 16.22
N ASN A 279 -15.95 0.62 17.29
CA ASN A 279 -15.10 0.05 18.35
C ASN A 279 -14.52 -1.28 17.90
N ALA A 280 -15.29 -2.14 17.27
CA ALA A 280 -14.81 -3.41 16.70
C ALA A 280 -13.76 -3.16 15.60
N ALA A 281 -13.96 -2.15 14.75
CA ALA A 281 -12.98 -1.74 13.74
C ALA A 281 -11.66 -1.27 14.35
N LYS A 282 -11.71 -0.46 15.41
CA LYS A 282 -10.50 -0.02 16.14
C LYS A 282 -9.78 -1.17 16.81
N VAL A 283 -10.51 -2.09 17.43
CA VAL A 283 -9.94 -3.30 18.03
C VAL A 283 -9.27 -4.17 16.96
N PHE A 284 -9.92 -4.39 15.82
CA PHE A 284 -9.34 -5.16 14.72
C PHE A 284 -8.09 -4.48 14.11
N MET A 285 -8.15 -3.17 13.84
CA MET A 285 -6.99 -2.41 13.37
C MET A 285 -5.82 -2.53 14.33
N ASN A 286 -6.05 -2.29 15.63
CA ASN A 286 -4.98 -2.39 16.62
C ASN A 286 -4.42 -3.81 16.73
N TRP A 287 -5.27 -4.84 16.67
CA TRP A 287 -4.83 -6.23 16.66
C TRP A 287 -3.94 -6.54 15.45
N LEU A 288 -4.28 -6.08 14.25
CA LEU A 288 -3.43 -6.20 13.07
C LEU A 288 -2.07 -5.55 13.27
N MET A 289 -1.98 -4.49 14.07
CA MET A 289 -0.74 -3.77 14.35
C MET A 289 0.08 -4.39 15.49
N THR A 290 -0.46 -5.33 16.28
CA THR A 290 0.32 -6.04 17.31
C THR A 290 1.42 -6.90 16.67
N ALA A 291 2.45 -7.28 17.46
CA ALA A 291 3.48 -8.19 16.97
C ALA A 291 2.89 -9.52 16.46
N LYS A 292 1.88 -10.06 17.18
CA LYS A 292 1.21 -11.30 16.79
C LYS A 292 0.33 -11.13 15.55
N GLY A 293 -0.39 -10.02 15.45
CA GLY A 293 -1.20 -9.69 14.25
C GLY A 293 -0.30 -9.55 13.01
N GLN A 294 0.83 -8.89 13.13
CA GLN A 294 1.81 -8.74 12.04
C GLN A 294 2.48 -10.08 11.67
N GLU A 295 2.78 -10.93 12.65
CA GLU A 295 3.26 -12.30 12.40
C GLU A 295 2.22 -13.11 11.61
N HIS A 296 0.96 -13.06 12.00
CA HIS A 296 -0.11 -13.73 11.26
C HIS A 296 -0.30 -13.14 9.87
N LEU A 297 -0.22 -11.82 9.74
CA LEU A 297 -0.29 -11.13 8.45
C LEU A 297 0.84 -11.61 7.52
N GLN A 298 2.05 -11.73 8.04
CA GLN A 298 3.20 -12.24 7.31
C GLN A 298 3.02 -13.72 6.92
N ASN A 299 2.54 -14.55 7.82
CA ASN A 299 2.42 -15.99 7.60
C ASN A 299 1.29 -16.35 6.61
N TYR A 300 0.16 -15.63 6.66
CA TYR A 300 -0.99 -15.95 5.81
C TYR A 300 -1.06 -15.13 4.54
N CYS A 301 -0.64 -13.88 4.61
CA CYS A 301 -0.66 -12.98 3.46
C CYS A 301 0.72 -12.81 2.80
N GLY A 302 1.77 -13.38 3.40
CA GLY A 302 3.12 -13.49 2.81
C GLY A 302 3.88 -12.18 2.64
N LEU A 303 3.56 -11.14 3.40
CA LEU A 303 4.00 -9.78 3.14
C LEU A 303 5.13 -9.30 4.04
N PRO A 304 6.04 -8.47 3.52
CA PRO A 304 6.88 -7.64 4.37
C PRO A 304 5.99 -6.73 5.21
N VAL A 305 5.92 -7.02 6.49
CA VAL A 305 5.20 -6.18 7.44
C VAL A 305 6.01 -4.96 7.82
N THR A 306 5.33 -3.90 8.25
CA THR A 306 5.94 -2.59 8.47
C THR A 306 6.27 -2.31 9.94
N ARG A 307 5.88 -3.21 10.86
CA ARG A 307 6.19 -3.08 12.29
C ARG A 307 7.71 -3.18 12.53
N LYS A 308 8.24 -2.33 13.41
CA LYS A 308 9.63 -2.39 13.86
C LYS A 308 9.91 -3.73 14.54
N GLY A 309 11.05 -4.35 14.19
CA GLY A 309 11.45 -5.64 14.76
C GLY A 309 10.68 -6.85 14.22
N ALA A 310 9.88 -6.69 13.16
CA ALA A 310 9.27 -7.84 12.48
C ALA A 310 10.38 -8.76 11.90
N PRO A 311 10.22 -10.09 11.99
CA PRO A 311 11.19 -11.01 11.42
C PRO A 311 11.21 -10.89 9.89
N PRO A 312 12.38 -11.12 9.25
CA PRO A 312 12.47 -11.15 7.80
C PRO A 312 11.66 -12.34 7.24
N LEU A 313 11.23 -12.22 5.99
CA LEU A 313 10.65 -13.34 5.26
C LEU A 313 11.71 -14.41 5.02
N SER A 314 11.33 -15.69 5.11
CA SER A 314 12.26 -16.82 5.01
C SER A 314 12.73 -17.11 3.58
N LYS A 315 11.87 -16.81 2.58
CA LYS A 315 12.09 -17.15 1.16
C LYS A 315 12.27 -15.95 0.25
N LEU A 316 11.95 -14.75 0.73
CA LEU A 316 12.08 -13.52 -0.06
C LEU A 316 13.16 -12.61 0.56
N PRO A 317 13.94 -11.91 -0.28
CA PRO A 317 14.94 -10.97 0.20
C PRO A 317 14.26 -9.77 0.91
N ALA A 318 14.97 -9.17 1.86
CA ALA A 318 14.55 -7.89 2.40
C ALA A 318 14.56 -6.81 1.30
N THR A 319 13.68 -5.81 1.40
CA THR A 319 13.60 -4.72 0.42
C THR A 319 14.93 -3.99 0.25
N SER A 320 15.71 -3.85 1.34
CA SER A 320 17.05 -3.24 1.32
C SER A 320 18.11 -4.04 0.56
N GLN A 321 17.84 -5.29 0.22
CA GLN A 321 18.75 -6.15 -0.55
C GLN A 321 18.47 -6.08 -2.06
N LEU A 322 17.39 -5.42 -2.48
CA LEU A 322 17.06 -5.26 -3.89
C LEU A 322 17.92 -4.16 -4.51
N THR A 323 18.31 -4.34 -5.77
CA THR A 323 19.20 -3.42 -6.50
C THR A 323 18.62 -2.02 -6.59
N LYS A 324 17.32 -1.92 -6.90
CA LYS A 324 16.61 -0.66 -7.02
C LYS A 324 15.14 -0.84 -6.67
N VAL A 325 14.62 0.05 -5.83
CA VAL A 325 13.21 0.07 -5.43
C VAL A 325 12.68 1.48 -5.60
N VAL A 326 11.54 1.61 -6.27
CA VAL A 326 10.86 2.89 -6.51
C VAL A 326 9.52 2.86 -5.77
N ILE A 327 9.27 3.89 -4.97
CA ILE A 327 7.98 4.04 -4.29
C ILE A 327 6.92 4.34 -5.33
N GLY A 328 5.98 3.43 -5.53
CA GLY A 328 4.99 3.49 -6.60
C GLY A 328 4.08 4.71 -6.51
N GLU A 329 3.74 5.13 -5.30
CA GLU A 329 2.93 6.33 -5.05
C GLU A 329 3.61 7.61 -5.55
N ASN A 330 4.94 7.67 -5.54
CA ASN A 330 5.68 8.86 -5.98
C ASN A 330 5.71 9.03 -7.50
N ILE A 331 5.51 7.96 -8.26
CA ILE A 331 5.57 7.97 -9.73
C ILE A 331 4.20 7.90 -10.40
N LEU A 332 3.16 7.52 -9.67
CA LEU A 332 1.80 7.37 -10.19
C LEU A 332 0.96 8.60 -9.84
N THR A 333 1.16 9.70 -10.55
CA THR A 333 0.26 10.87 -10.43
C THR A 333 -1.13 10.55 -10.96
N PRO A 334 -2.19 11.27 -10.53
CA PRO A 334 -3.56 11.05 -11.01
C PRO A 334 -3.71 11.12 -12.53
N ALA A 335 -3.04 12.08 -13.16
CA ALA A 335 -3.04 12.22 -14.62
C ALA A 335 -2.37 11.02 -15.30
N ARG A 336 -1.25 10.54 -14.74
CA ARG A 336 -0.53 9.37 -15.25
C ARG A 336 -1.33 8.09 -15.04
N GLN A 337 -1.96 7.95 -13.89
CA GLN A 337 -2.85 6.84 -13.59
C GLN A 337 -3.96 6.72 -14.63
N LYS A 338 -4.64 7.85 -14.89
CA LYS A 338 -5.70 7.90 -15.90
C LYS A 338 -5.17 7.55 -17.30
N ALA A 339 -4.04 8.13 -17.70
CA ALA A 339 -3.44 7.88 -19.01
C ALA A 339 -3.08 6.39 -19.20
N ILE A 340 -2.48 5.76 -18.18
CA ILE A 340 -2.16 4.33 -18.19
C ILE A 340 -3.45 3.50 -18.36
N VAL A 341 -4.46 3.74 -17.52
CA VAL A 341 -5.72 2.98 -17.58
C VAL A 341 -6.39 3.13 -18.94
N ASP A 342 -6.49 4.34 -19.46
CA ASP A 342 -7.12 4.63 -20.75
C ASP A 342 -6.34 3.96 -21.90
N LYS A 343 -5.01 4.05 -21.90
CA LYS A 343 -4.16 3.41 -22.91
C LYS A 343 -4.35 1.88 -22.91
N TRP A 344 -4.25 1.25 -21.73
CA TRP A 344 -4.39 -0.19 -21.62
C TRP A 344 -5.80 -0.66 -22.03
N ARG A 345 -6.85 0.04 -21.58
CA ARG A 345 -8.23 -0.25 -22.03
C ARG A 345 -8.38 -0.14 -23.54
N THR A 346 -7.85 0.92 -24.14
CA THR A 346 -7.90 1.14 -25.58
C THR A 346 -7.21 0.01 -26.33
N VAL A 347 -5.98 -0.33 -25.95
CA VAL A 347 -5.20 -1.38 -26.59
C VAL A 347 -5.93 -2.74 -26.52
N PHE A 348 -6.53 -3.08 -25.38
CA PHE A 348 -7.20 -4.37 -25.19
C PHE A 348 -8.69 -4.37 -25.54
N GLY A 349 -9.26 -3.23 -25.95
CA GLY A 349 -10.67 -3.12 -26.32
C GLY A 349 -11.63 -3.29 -25.13
N VAL A 350 -11.22 -2.91 -23.92
CA VAL A 350 -12.02 -2.98 -22.69
C VAL A 350 -12.72 -1.65 -22.47
N ARG A 351 -14.05 -1.69 -22.31
CA ARG A 351 -14.89 -0.49 -22.04
C ARG A 351 -14.95 -0.16 -20.54
#